data_78126f2b90348267b04e4f1118fd1257
#
_entry.id   78126f2b90348267b04e4f1118fd1257
#
_cell.length_a   1.000
_cell.length_b   1.000
_cell.length_c   1.000
_cell.angle_alpha   90.00
_cell.angle_beta   90.00
_cell.angle_gamma   90.00
#
_symmetry.space_group_name_H-M   'P 1'
#
loop_
_entity.id
_entity.type
_entity.pdbx_description
1 polymer ?
#
loop_
_entity_poly.entity_id
_entity_poly.type
_entity_poly.pdbx_seq_one_letter_code
_entity_poly.pdbx_strand_id
1 'polypeptide(L)'
;MAITMEAIKKLRAMTGAGLADVKKALTEAEGDMDKAKDILRQKGQAIAAKRADRETANGCVLAKVGDGFAAIIALKCETDFVANNADYIKLTQEILDAAVAAKAADLDAVKALTLSNGLSVEASVTERSGVTGEKMELDGYNVVEGEYVCAYNHMGRNGLCTLVQTNKPAAEQAHVICMQVAAMKPVALDEKSVDPKIVEEEYNVAVEKSKQEQVQKAVEAALKKAGINPAHVDSEAHMESNMAKGWITAEDVAKAKEIIATVSAEKAASLNMNMIENIAKGRVNKFYKESCLLNQEFIQDSKMSVKQYLQAADKDLTIVNFKRFTLVAD
;
A
#
# COMPACT_ATOMS: atom_id res chain seq x y z
N MET A 1 28.52 41.57 15.64
CA MET A 1 27.26 42.19 16.18
C MET A 1 26.69 41.28 17.24
N ALA A 2 26.06 41.87 18.29
CA ALA A 2 25.38 41.04 19.27
C ALA A 2 24.11 40.44 18.64
N ILE A 3 23.97 39.09 18.75
CA ILE A 3 22.81 38.37 18.21
C ILE A 3 21.60 38.72 19.10
N THR A 4 20.60 39.37 18.52
CA THR A 4 19.41 39.78 19.25
C THR A 4 18.40 38.62 19.36
N MET A 5 17.61 38.57 20.43
CA MET A 5 16.52 37.59 20.58
C MET A 5 15.46 37.73 19.48
N GLU A 6 15.32 38.93 18.91
CA GLU A 6 14.44 39.21 17.79
C GLU A 6 14.92 38.50 16.51
N ALA A 7 16.21 38.61 16.19
CA ALA A 7 16.82 37.89 15.07
C ALA A 7 16.67 36.38 15.21
N ILE A 8 16.87 35.86 16.43
CA ILE A 8 16.67 34.43 16.71
C ILE A 8 15.22 34.01 16.49
N LYS A 9 14.25 34.78 17.02
CA LYS A 9 12.81 34.49 16.82
C LYS A 9 12.43 34.55 15.37
N LYS A 10 12.90 35.55 14.63
CA LYS A 10 12.61 35.75 13.21
C LYS A 10 13.17 34.59 12.38
N LEU A 11 14.44 34.20 12.55
CA LEU A 11 15.05 33.12 11.81
C LEU A 11 14.40 31.76 12.13
N ARG A 12 14.05 31.53 13.41
CA ARG A 12 13.32 30.35 13.82
C ARG A 12 11.92 30.25 13.19
N ALA A 13 11.19 31.37 13.16
CA ALA A 13 9.88 31.41 12.50
C ALA A 13 9.96 31.15 10.98
N MET A 14 11.05 31.56 10.34
CA MET A 14 11.28 31.39 8.90
C MET A 14 11.74 29.96 8.54
N THR A 15 12.52 29.31 9.41
CA THR A 15 13.19 28.03 9.09
C THR A 15 12.62 26.84 9.85
N GLY A 16 11.90 27.07 10.96
CA GLY A 16 11.45 26.02 11.86
C GLY A 16 12.58 25.33 12.65
N ALA A 17 13.83 25.74 12.47
CA ALA A 17 14.99 25.12 13.10
C ALA A 17 15.01 25.28 14.62
N GLY A 18 15.70 24.36 15.31
CA GLY A 18 15.84 24.37 16.75
C GLY A 18 16.56 25.61 17.26
N LEU A 19 16.23 26.09 18.46
CA LEU A 19 16.79 27.31 19.06
C LEU A 19 18.32 27.29 19.09
N ALA A 20 18.93 26.17 19.43
CA ALA A 20 20.39 26.00 19.51
C ALA A 20 21.05 26.15 18.11
N ASP A 21 20.43 25.58 17.10
CA ASP A 21 20.92 25.61 15.72
C ASP A 21 20.79 27.01 15.12
N VAL A 22 19.65 27.66 15.35
CA VAL A 22 19.42 29.06 14.91
C VAL A 22 20.44 30.00 15.55
N LYS A 23 20.68 29.85 16.87
CA LYS A 23 21.67 30.66 17.57
C LYS A 23 23.09 30.44 17.01
N LYS A 24 23.48 29.16 16.78
CA LYS A 24 24.77 28.79 16.24
C LYS A 24 24.95 29.37 14.82
N ALA A 25 23.95 29.17 13.96
CA ALA A 25 23.99 29.68 12.58
C ALA A 25 24.10 31.22 12.51
N LEU A 26 23.33 31.93 13.35
CA LEU A 26 23.45 33.39 13.44
C LEU A 26 24.84 33.83 13.98
N THR A 27 25.43 33.05 14.89
CA THR A 27 26.80 33.34 15.39
C THR A 27 27.83 33.19 14.28
N GLU A 28 27.78 32.08 13.52
CA GLU A 28 28.66 31.80 12.40
C GLU A 28 28.50 32.82 11.25
N ALA A 29 27.25 33.27 11.05
CA ALA A 29 26.89 34.28 10.05
C ALA A 29 27.11 35.72 10.49
N GLU A 30 27.69 35.96 11.69
CA GLU A 30 27.91 37.28 12.27
C GLU A 30 26.62 38.16 12.31
N GLY A 31 25.46 37.52 12.43
CA GLY A 31 24.15 38.17 12.46
C GLY A 31 23.49 38.36 11.09
N ASP A 32 24.13 37.95 9.99
CA ASP A 32 23.56 37.97 8.65
C ASP A 32 22.48 36.86 8.52
N MET A 33 21.25 37.28 8.25
CA MET A 33 20.09 36.39 8.21
C MET A 33 20.13 35.42 7.02
N ASP A 34 20.62 35.86 5.87
CA ASP A 34 20.62 35.05 4.66
C ASP A 34 21.76 34.02 4.71
N LYS A 35 22.94 34.43 5.18
CA LYS A 35 24.03 33.46 5.46
C LYS A 35 23.64 32.46 6.54
N ALA A 36 22.94 32.87 7.58
CA ALA A 36 22.45 31.95 8.62
C ALA A 36 21.45 30.95 8.09
N LYS A 37 20.56 31.31 7.17
CA LYS A 37 19.70 30.37 6.45
C LYS A 37 20.50 29.36 5.64
N ASP A 38 21.51 29.80 4.91
CA ASP A 38 22.36 28.92 4.10
C ASP A 38 23.11 27.91 4.97
N ILE A 39 23.63 28.34 6.12
CA ILE A 39 24.27 27.45 7.10
C ILE A 39 23.29 26.37 7.60
N LEU A 40 22.07 26.77 7.96
CA LEU A 40 21.02 25.84 8.40
C LEU A 40 20.65 24.86 7.28
N ARG A 41 20.56 25.33 6.03
CA ARG A 41 20.27 24.50 4.87
C ARG A 41 21.36 23.46 4.60
N GLN A 42 22.63 23.87 4.63
CA GLN A 42 23.77 22.97 4.47
C GLN A 42 23.82 21.91 5.58
N LYS A 43 23.52 22.30 6.83
CA LYS A 43 23.38 21.37 7.94
C LYS A 43 22.25 20.35 7.70
N GLY A 44 21.10 20.81 7.20
CA GLY A 44 19.97 19.97 6.84
C GLY A 44 20.33 18.95 5.77
N GLN A 45 21.01 19.36 4.71
CA GLN A 45 21.51 18.48 3.65
C GLN A 45 22.47 17.40 4.19
N ALA A 46 23.38 17.78 5.10
CA ALA A 46 24.30 16.85 5.71
C ALA A 46 23.58 15.81 6.61
N ILE A 47 22.51 16.21 7.31
CA ILE A 47 21.66 15.31 8.10
C ILE A 47 20.90 14.35 7.18
N ALA A 48 20.26 14.85 6.12
CA ALA A 48 19.56 14.05 5.15
C ALA A 48 20.46 13.00 4.49
N ALA A 49 21.67 13.41 4.07
CA ALA A 49 22.66 12.51 3.48
C ALA A 49 23.08 11.37 4.44
N LYS A 50 23.29 11.68 5.73
CA LYS A 50 23.66 10.67 6.75
C LYS A 50 22.53 9.68 7.05
N ARG A 51 21.31 10.00 6.68
CA ARG A 51 20.11 9.17 6.94
C ARG A 51 19.53 8.52 5.69
N ALA A 52 20.22 8.62 4.55
CA ALA A 52 19.75 8.11 3.27
C ALA A 52 19.35 6.61 3.31
N ASP A 53 20.07 5.82 4.11
CA ASP A 53 19.85 4.36 4.23
C ASP A 53 18.75 3.97 5.25
N ARG A 54 18.10 4.94 5.90
CA ARG A 54 17.04 4.62 6.86
C ARG A 54 15.71 4.36 6.17
N GLU A 55 14.90 3.49 6.78
CA GLU A 55 13.54 3.23 6.31
C GLU A 55 12.57 4.33 6.74
N THR A 56 11.63 4.65 5.86
CA THR A 56 10.55 5.61 6.08
C THR A 56 9.21 4.87 6.13
N ALA A 57 8.86 4.34 7.31
CA ALA A 57 7.65 3.53 7.51
C ALA A 57 6.39 4.37 7.80
N ASN A 58 6.55 5.63 8.17
CA ASN A 58 5.47 6.57 8.48
C ASN A 58 5.38 7.68 7.45
N GLY A 59 4.36 8.55 7.54
CA GLY A 59 4.23 9.67 6.64
C GLY A 59 2.84 10.29 6.60
N CYS A 60 2.63 11.15 5.62
CA CYS A 60 1.36 11.81 5.35
C CYS A 60 0.97 11.57 3.89
N VAL A 61 -0.21 10.98 3.67
CA VAL A 61 -0.82 10.76 2.37
C VAL A 61 -2.02 11.68 2.24
N LEU A 62 -2.02 12.53 1.22
CA LEU A 62 -3.10 13.46 0.93
C LEU A 62 -3.56 13.32 -0.51
N ALA A 63 -4.84 13.61 -0.75
CA ALA A 63 -5.42 13.61 -2.08
C ALA A 63 -6.20 14.91 -2.33
N LYS A 64 -6.16 15.39 -3.57
CA LYS A 64 -6.87 16.60 -3.99
C LYS A 64 -7.38 16.47 -5.41
N VAL A 65 -8.58 17.01 -5.63
CA VAL A 65 -9.18 17.20 -6.95
C VAL A 65 -8.96 18.66 -7.39
N GLY A 66 -8.50 18.85 -8.62
CA GLY A 66 -8.47 20.11 -9.34
C GLY A 66 -9.38 20.06 -10.56
N ASP A 67 -9.19 20.99 -11.48
CA ASP A 67 -9.96 21.06 -12.74
C ASP A 67 -9.51 19.99 -13.73
N GLY A 68 -10.33 18.94 -13.88
CA GLY A 68 -10.04 17.80 -14.76
C GLY A 68 -8.79 17.00 -14.36
N PHE A 69 -8.38 17.07 -13.08
CA PHE A 69 -7.16 16.44 -12.58
C PHE A 69 -7.29 16.13 -11.10
N ALA A 70 -6.82 14.97 -10.67
CA ALA A 70 -6.72 14.64 -9.26
C ALA A 70 -5.39 13.94 -8.97
N ALA A 71 -4.82 14.19 -7.80
CA ALA A 71 -3.57 13.59 -7.38
C ALA A 71 -3.61 13.08 -5.94
N ILE A 72 -2.79 12.07 -5.68
CA ILE A 72 -2.39 11.62 -4.35
C ILE A 72 -0.90 11.89 -4.22
N ILE A 73 -0.50 12.46 -3.09
CA ILE A 73 0.89 12.62 -2.67
C ILE A 73 1.13 11.84 -1.39
N ALA A 74 2.30 11.20 -1.29
CA ALA A 74 2.79 10.59 -0.07
C ALA A 74 4.18 11.12 0.26
N LEU A 75 4.27 11.90 1.32
CA LEU A 75 5.52 12.29 1.94
C LEU A 75 5.78 11.35 3.12
N LYS A 76 6.90 10.62 3.08
CA LYS A 76 7.27 9.62 4.09
C LYS A 76 8.29 10.17 5.07
N CYS A 77 8.31 9.63 6.30
CA CYS A 77 9.26 9.94 7.37
C CYS A 77 9.51 8.71 8.25
N GLU A 78 10.44 8.81 9.20
CA GLU A 78 10.83 7.69 10.06
C GLU A 78 9.76 7.40 11.14
N THR A 79 9.18 8.43 11.77
CA THR A 79 8.27 8.27 12.93
C THR A 79 6.90 8.88 12.72
N ASP A 80 5.93 8.37 13.48
CA ASP A 80 4.57 8.90 13.57
C ASP A 80 4.51 10.29 14.24
N PHE A 81 5.46 10.61 15.13
CA PHE A 81 5.58 11.94 15.73
C PHE A 81 5.79 13.02 14.67
N VAL A 82 6.67 12.78 13.70
CA VAL A 82 6.91 13.69 12.58
C VAL A 82 5.73 13.66 11.62
N ALA A 83 5.18 12.50 11.29
CA ALA A 83 4.01 12.37 10.42
C ALA A 83 2.80 13.17 10.90
N ASN A 84 2.59 13.27 12.22
CA ASN A 84 1.51 14.03 12.84
C ASN A 84 1.85 15.49 13.13
N ASN A 85 3.05 15.95 12.80
CA ASN A 85 3.45 17.36 13.00
C ASN A 85 2.73 18.28 12.02
N ALA A 86 2.16 19.38 12.54
CA ALA A 86 1.39 20.31 11.73
C ALA A 86 2.17 20.92 10.55
N ASP A 87 3.44 21.28 10.76
CA ASP A 87 4.28 21.84 9.70
C ASP A 87 4.64 20.79 8.64
N TYR A 88 4.75 19.51 9.02
CA TYR A 88 4.97 18.41 8.10
C TYR A 88 3.74 18.15 7.22
N ILE A 89 2.56 18.10 7.84
CA ILE A 89 1.28 17.97 7.10
C ILE A 89 1.07 19.17 6.18
N LYS A 90 1.39 20.38 6.64
CA LYS A 90 1.31 21.60 5.84
C LYS A 90 2.24 21.55 4.62
N LEU A 91 3.49 21.11 4.78
CA LEU A 91 4.41 20.90 3.66
C LEU A 91 3.83 19.90 2.65
N THR A 92 3.30 18.76 3.12
CA THR A 92 2.65 17.78 2.25
C THR A 92 1.48 18.38 1.47
N GLN A 93 0.67 19.22 2.12
CA GLN A 93 -0.43 19.93 1.47
C GLN A 93 0.05 20.94 0.42
N GLU A 94 1.09 21.72 0.73
CA GLU A 94 1.68 22.67 -0.23
C GLU A 94 2.25 21.97 -1.46
N ILE A 95 2.89 20.80 -1.29
CA ILE A 95 3.37 19.98 -2.39
C ILE A 95 2.20 19.50 -3.25
N LEU A 96 1.14 18.97 -2.62
CA LEU A 96 -0.05 18.51 -3.33
C LEU A 96 -0.74 19.64 -4.09
N ASP A 97 -0.87 20.81 -3.47
CA ASP A 97 -1.48 21.99 -4.09
C ASP A 97 -0.70 22.43 -5.33
N ALA A 98 0.63 22.47 -5.24
CA ALA A 98 1.50 22.79 -6.36
C ALA A 98 1.41 21.74 -7.47
N ALA A 99 1.41 20.45 -7.13
CA ALA A 99 1.30 19.35 -8.08
C ALA A 99 -0.01 19.39 -8.87
N VAL A 100 -1.14 19.63 -8.18
CA VAL A 100 -2.46 19.73 -8.79
C VAL A 100 -2.58 21.01 -9.66
N ALA A 101 -2.08 22.15 -9.18
CA ALA A 101 -2.10 23.40 -9.93
C ALA A 101 -1.28 23.31 -11.22
N ALA A 102 -0.12 22.65 -11.18
CA ALA A 102 0.74 22.43 -12.33
C ALA A 102 0.32 21.26 -13.22
N LYS A 103 -0.65 20.43 -12.78
CA LYS A 103 -1.00 19.15 -13.41
C LYS A 103 0.24 18.31 -13.69
N ALA A 104 1.11 18.16 -12.68
CA ALA A 104 2.39 17.47 -12.82
C ALA A 104 2.19 16.04 -13.32
N ALA A 105 2.96 15.63 -14.33
CA ALA A 105 2.78 14.34 -14.99
C ALA A 105 3.30 13.17 -14.17
N ASP A 106 4.38 13.39 -13.40
CA ASP A 106 5.07 12.36 -12.64
C ASP A 106 5.74 12.93 -11.38
N LEU A 107 6.35 12.05 -10.61
CA LEU A 107 7.01 12.38 -9.34
C LEU A 107 8.22 13.33 -9.54
N ASP A 108 8.96 13.19 -10.63
CA ASP A 108 10.14 14.03 -10.89
C ASP A 108 9.70 15.45 -11.26
N ALA A 109 8.62 15.58 -12.03
CA ALA A 109 7.98 16.87 -12.27
C ALA A 109 7.53 17.54 -10.95
N VAL A 110 6.93 16.78 -10.03
CA VAL A 110 6.54 17.28 -8.71
C VAL A 110 7.76 17.77 -7.92
N LYS A 111 8.85 17.00 -7.86
CA LYS A 111 10.08 17.34 -7.14
C LYS A 111 10.71 18.66 -7.61
N ALA A 112 10.54 18.97 -8.91
CA ALA A 112 11.08 20.16 -9.55
C ALA A 112 10.22 21.44 -9.31
N LEU A 113 8.94 21.30 -8.90
CA LEU A 113 8.05 22.43 -8.66
C LEU A 113 8.60 23.37 -7.59
N THR A 114 8.37 24.66 -7.75
CA THR A 114 8.74 25.69 -6.76
C THR A 114 7.58 25.94 -5.80
N LEU A 115 7.86 25.85 -4.50
CA LEU A 115 6.88 26.15 -3.43
C LEU A 115 6.88 27.65 -3.05
N SER A 116 5.96 28.01 -2.17
CA SER A 116 5.78 29.40 -1.70
C SER A 116 7.01 30.00 -1.01
N ASN A 117 7.90 29.17 -0.48
CA ASN A 117 9.18 29.57 0.12
C ASN A 117 10.31 29.86 -0.90
N GLY A 118 10.04 29.74 -2.20
CA GLY A 118 10.99 29.95 -3.29
C GLY A 118 11.98 28.78 -3.53
N LEU A 119 11.81 27.66 -2.84
CA LEU A 119 12.62 26.45 -3.03
C LEU A 119 11.87 25.42 -3.88
N SER A 120 12.63 24.52 -4.51
CA SER A 120 12.00 23.33 -5.10
C SER A 120 11.37 22.44 -4.03
N VAL A 121 10.42 21.60 -4.43
CA VAL A 121 9.83 20.58 -3.54
C VAL A 121 10.93 19.71 -2.94
N GLU A 122 11.87 19.22 -3.74
CA GLU A 122 12.99 18.41 -3.27
C GLU A 122 13.87 19.13 -2.23
N ALA A 123 14.19 20.41 -2.47
CA ALA A 123 14.92 21.22 -1.52
C ALA A 123 14.16 21.47 -0.23
N SER A 124 12.83 21.67 -0.31
CA SER A 124 11.95 21.91 0.85
C SER A 124 11.81 20.66 1.72
N VAL A 125 11.73 19.45 1.10
CA VAL A 125 11.74 18.17 1.81
C VAL A 125 13.07 17.95 2.52
N THR A 126 14.18 18.23 1.84
CA THR A 126 15.54 18.15 2.43
C THR A 126 15.74 19.11 3.60
N GLU A 127 15.24 20.35 3.47
CA GLU A 127 15.28 21.34 4.56
C GLU A 127 14.46 20.85 5.77
N ARG A 128 13.27 20.31 5.55
CA ARG A 128 12.43 19.77 6.62
C ARG A 128 13.08 18.55 7.30
N SER A 129 13.73 17.66 6.54
CA SER A 129 14.54 16.56 7.06
C SER A 129 15.64 17.09 8.01
N GLY A 130 16.29 18.18 7.64
CA GLY A 130 17.30 18.84 8.48
C GLY A 130 16.73 19.40 9.79
N VAL A 131 15.52 19.96 9.75
CA VAL A 131 14.84 20.54 10.92
C VAL A 131 14.42 19.48 11.91
N THR A 132 13.85 18.37 11.43
CA THR A 132 13.33 17.28 12.28
C THR A 132 14.43 16.30 12.70
N GLY A 133 15.50 16.22 11.92
CA GLY A 133 16.56 15.23 12.09
C GLY A 133 16.13 13.83 11.64
N GLU A 134 15.07 13.67 10.87
CA GLU A 134 14.61 12.39 10.30
C GLU A 134 14.78 12.36 8.78
N LYS A 135 14.96 11.16 8.20
CA LYS A 135 14.84 10.97 6.75
C LYS A 135 13.42 11.31 6.32
N MET A 136 13.32 12.08 5.24
CA MET A 136 12.06 12.32 4.55
C MET A 136 12.21 11.96 3.07
N GLU A 137 11.14 11.42 2.51
CA GLU A 137 11.14 10.93 1.14
C GLU A 137 9.78 11.19 0.48
N LEU A 138 9.79 11.94 -0.62
CA LEU A 138 8.62 12.04 -1.48
C LEU A 138 8.64 10.83 -2.42
N ASP A 139 7.87 9.79 -2.09
CA ASP A 139 7.94 8.46 -2.70
C ASP A 139 6.60 8.03 -3.33
N GLY A 140 5.51 8.70 -3.04
CA GLY A 140 4.21 8.38 -3.57
C GLY A 140 3.59 9.52 -4.37
N TYR A 141 3.31 9.26 -5.66
CA TYR A 141 2.54 10.15 -6.50
C TYR A 141 1.66 9.34 -7.45
N ASN A 142 0.36 9.56 -7.36
CA ASN A 142 -0.62 8.93 -8.25
C ASN A 142 -1.55 10.01 -8.79
N VAL A 143 -1.89 9.90 -10.08
CA VAL A 143 -2.76 10.85 -10.77
C VAL A 143 -3.91 10.15 -11.47
N VAL A 144 -5.00 10.87 -11.60
CA VAL A 144 -6.13 10.55 -12.47
C VAL A 144 -6.53 11.82 -13.21
N GLU A 145 -6.56 11.77 -14.53
CA GLU A 145 -6.99 12.86 -15.40
C GLU A 145 -8.40 12.61 -15.89
N GLY A 146 -9.26 13.61 -15.82
CA GLY A 146 -10.63 13.52 -16.31
C GLY A 146 -11.58 14.46 -15.60
N GLU A 147 -12.75 14.68 -16.16
CA GLU A 147 -13.75 15.64 -15.69
C GLU A 147 -14.43 15.18 -14.41
N TYR A 148 -14.72 13.88 -14.28
CA TYR A 148 -15.52 13.35 -13.18
C TYR A 148 -14.65 12.53 -12.22
N VAL A 149 -13.80 13.23 -11.45
CA VAL A 149 -12.86 12.61 -10.51
C VAL A 149 -13.30 12.89 -9.08
N CYS A 150 -13.18 11.89 -8.22
CA CYS A 150 -13.39 11.97 -6.78
C CYS A 150 -12.12 11.57 -6.04
N ALA A 151 -11.82 12.25 -4.94
CA ALA A 151 -10.75 11.92 -4.02
C ALA A 151 -11.30 11.63 -2.62
N TYR A 152 -10.68 10.69 -1.93
CA TYR A 152 -11.06 10.33 -0.58
C TYR A 152 -9.82 10.09 0.29
N ASN A 153 -9.80 10.74 1.46
CA ASN A 153 -8.83 10.50 2.51
C ASN A 153 -9.49 9.64 3.59
N HIS A 154 -9.01 8.41 3.76
CA HIS A 154 -9.65 7.43 4.61
C HIS A 154 -9.64 7.87 6.09
N MET A 155 -10.83 8.11 6.64
CA MET A 155 -11.07 8.53 8.02
C MET A 155 -10.31 9.82 8.43
N GLY A 156 -9.79 10.60 7.48
CA GLY A 156 -8.99 11.79 7.77
C GLY A 156 -7.65 11.52 8.48
N ARG A 157 -7.15 10.28 8.43
CA ARG A 157 -5.92 9.88 9.15
C ARG A 157 -4.63 10.07 8.35
N ASN A 158 -4.72 10.60 7.14
CA ASN A 158 -3.57 10.89 6.27
C ASN A 158 -2.64 9.67 6.01
N GLY A 159 -3.14 8.46 6.11
CA GLY A 159 -2.38 7.22 5.88
C GLY A 159 -2.82 6.44 4.65
N LEU A 160 -4.02 6.71 4.14
CA LEU A 160 -4.59 6.06 2.97
C LEU A 160 -5.49 7.04 2.20
N CYS A 161 -5.22 7.18 0.90
CA CYS A 161 -6.07 7.94 -0.02
C CYS A 161 -6.42 7.14 -1.26
N THR A 162 -7.57 7.46 -1.85
CA THR A 162 -8.03 6.88 -3.09
C THR A 162 -8.53 7.96 -4.05
N LEU A 163 -8.38 7.68 -5.35
CA LEU A 163 -8.98 8.45 -6.45
C LEU A 163 -9.85 7.51 -7.26
N VAL A 164 -10.98 8.00 -7.72
CA VAL A 164 -11.89 7.29 -8.61
C VAL A 164 -12.37 8.24 -9.69
N GLN A 165 -12.37 7.77 -10.94
CA GLN A 165 -12.92 8.48 -12.08
C GLN A 165 -14.14 7.73 -12.62
N THR A 166 -15.24 8.45 -12.81
CA THR A 166 -16.43 7.96 -13.49
C THR A 166 -16.46 8.44 -14.95
N ASN A 167 -17.22 7.75 -15.80
CA ASN A 167 -17.39 8.14 -17.20
C ASN A 167 -18.41 9.29 -17.40
N LYS A 168 -19.16 9.64 -16.37
CA LYS A 168 -20.19 10.71 -16.36
C LYS A 168 -20.37 11.26 -14.94
N PRO A 169 -21.09 12.40 -14.75
CA PRO A 169 -21.31 12.99 -13.42
C PRO A 169 -22.01 12.00 -12.48
N ALA A 170 -21.36 11.64 -11.38
CA ALA A 170 -21.88 10.73 -10.37
C ALA A 170 -21.12 10.88 -9.04
N ALA A 171 -21.12 12.09 -8.46
CA ALA A 171 -20.27 12.43 -7.31
C ALA A 171 -20.55 11.55 -6.08
N GLU A 172 -21.82 11.22 -5.80
CA GLU A 172 -22.19 10.35 -4.68
C GLU A 172 -21.67 8.93 -4.88
N GLN A 173 -21.91 8.34 -6.07
CA GLN A 173 -21.41 7.00 -6.40
C GLN A 173 -19.89 6.95 -6.40
N ALA A 174 -19.24 7.95 -6.99
CA ALA A 174 -17.79 8.04 -7.00
C ALA A 174 -17.19 8.06 -5.58
N HIS A 175 -17.80 8.81 -4.65
CA HIS A 175 -17.36 8.84 -3.26
C HIS A 175 -17.50 7.48 -2.57
N VAL A 176 -18.63 6.80 -2.75
CA VAL A 176 -18.87 5.46 -2.20
C VAL A 176 -17.86 4.45 -2.78
N ILE A 177 -17.53 4.56 -4.09
CA ILE A 177 -16.54 3.68 -4.70
C ILE A 177 -15.12 4.02 -4.24
N CYS A 178 -14.81 5.27 -3.91
CA CYS A 178 -13.53 5.59 -3.24
C CYS A 178 -13.39 4.83 -1.91
N MET A 179 -14.47 4.71 -1.12
CA MET A 179 -14.48 3.91 0.12
C MET A 179 -14.36 2.41 -0.17
N GLN A 180 -15.01 1.91 -1.22
CA GLN A 180 -14.85 0.53 -1.71
C GLN A 180 -13.39 0.22 -2.04
N VAL A 181 -12.73 1.08 -2.82
CA VAL A 181 -11.32 0.94 -3.20
C VAL A 181 -10.41 0.96 -1.96
N ALA A 182 -10.69 1.82 -0.99
CA ALA A 182 -9.94 1.89 0.25
C ALA A 182 -10.02 0.58 1.05
N ALA A 183 -11.21 0.01 1.17
CA ALA A 183 -11.50 -1.15 2.00
C ALA A 183 -11.14 -2.48 1.32
N MET A 184 -11.51 -2.64 0.04
CA MET A 184 -11.45 -3.92 -0.67
C MET A 184 -10.19 -4.10 -1.54
N LYS A 185 -9.32 -3.09 -1.60
CA LYS A 185 -7.99 -3.15 -2.22
C LYS A 185 -7.98 -3.79 -3.62
N PRO A 186 -8.82 -3.36 -4.57
CA PRO A 186 -8.83 -3.94 -5.90
C PRO A 186 -7.48 -3.71 -6.60
N VAL A 187 -7.03 -4.71 -7.37
CA VAL A 187 -5.77 -4.64 -8.12
C VAL A 187 -5.99 -4.21 -9.58
N ALA A 188 -7.21 -4.38 -10.09
CA ALA A 188 -7.59 -4.03 -11.46
C ALA A 188 -9.02 -3.52 -11.51
N LEU A 189 -9.39 -2.87 -12.62
CA LEU A 189 -10.75 -2.36 -12.84
C LEU A 189 -11.74 -3.50 -13.10
N ASP A 190 -11.38 -4.38 -14.02
CA ASP A 190 -12.14 -5.55 -14.44
C ASP A 190 -11.20 -6.69 -14.87
N GLU A 191 -11.77 -7.81 -15.29
CA GLU A 191 -11.00 -9.00 -15.72
C GLU A 191 -10.05 -8.72 -16.88
N LYS A 192 -10.41 -7.79 -17.80
CA LYS A 192 -9.62 -7.45 -18.98
C LYS A 192 -8.42 -6.55 -18.64
N SER A 193 -8.50 -5.85 -17.53
CA SER A 193 -7.46 -4.94 -17.04
C SER A 193 -6.42 -5.63 -16.15
N VAL A 194 -6.61 -6.90 -15.79
CA VAL A 194 -5.60 -7.67 -15.06
C VAL A 194 -4.44 -8.02 -15.98
N ASP A 195 -3.20 -7.82 -15.52
CA ASP A 195 -2.01 -8.24 -16.27
C ASP A 195 -2.10 -9.75 -16.56
N PRO A 196 -1.99 -10.17 -17.85
CA PRO A 196 -2.02 -11.59 -18.22
C PRO A 196 -1.03 -12.47 -17.46
N LYS A 197 0.12 -11.91 -17.04
CA LYS A 197 1.11 -12.64 -16.25
C LYS A 197 0.57 -12.99 -14.86
N ILE A 198 -0.14 -12.05 -14.22
CA ILE A 198 -0.78 -12.29 -12.91
C ILE A 198 -1.83 -13.40 -13.05
N VAL A 199 -2.63 -13.35 -14.11
CA VAL A 199 -3.65 -14.40 -14.37
C VAL A 199 -3.01 -15.76 -14.57
N GLU A 200 -1.90 -15.83 -15.32
CA GLU A 200 -1.14 -17.08 -15.53
C GLU A 200 -0.53 -17.61 -14.23
N GLU A 201 0.06 -16.74 -13.41
CA GLU A 201 0.60 -17.08 -12.10
C GLU A 201 -0.48 -17.62 -11.17
N GLU A 202 -1.62 -16.92 -11.05
CA GLU A 202 -2.76 -17.35 -10.25
C GLU A 202 -3.32 -18.70 -10.72
N TYR A 203 -3.41 -18.90 -12.05
CA TYR A 203 -3.84 -20.18 -12.62
C TYR A 203 -2.87 -21.31 -12.27
N ASN A 204 -1.56 -21.10 -12.42
CA ASN A 204 -0.54 -22.10 -12.11
C ASN A 204 -0.54 -22.45 -10.63
N VAL A 205 -0.62 -21.47 -9.74
CA VAL A 205 -0.77 -21.65 -8.29
C VAL A 205 -2.05 -22.46 -7.98
N ALA A 206 -3.16 -22.12 -8.63
CA ALA A 206 -4.43 -22.80 -8.46
C ALA A 206 -4.35 -24.27 -8.92
N VAL A 207 -3.66 -24.57 -10.02
CA VAL A 207 -3.42 -25.94 -10.51
C VAL A 207 -2.61 -26.74 -9.49
N GLU A 208 -1.46 -26.22 -9.06
CA GLU A 208 -0.59 -26.93 -8.11
C GLU A 208 -1.28 -27.16 -6.76
N LYS A 209 -1.96 -26.16 -6.23
CA LYS A 209 -2.75 -26.31 -5.01
C LYS A 209 -3.86 -27.35 -5.17
N SER A 210 -4.52 -27.40 -6.33
CA SER A 210 -5.56 -28.39 -6.61
C SER A 210 -5.02 -29.81 -6.68
N LYS A 211 -3.82 -30.00 -7.28
CA LYS A 211 -3.12 -31.30 -7.29
C LYS A 211 -2.81 -31.75 -5.87
N GLN A 212 -2.20 -30.89 -5.07
CA GLN A 212 -1.84 -31.17 -3.68
C GLN A 212 -3.07 -31.55 -2.85
N GLU A 213 -4.16 -30.80 -2.96
CA GLU A 213 -5.41 -31.10 -2.23
C GLU A 213 -6.03 -32.45 -2.64
N GLN A 214 -5.95 -32.83 -3.92
CA GLN A 214 -6.44 -34.14 -4.37
C GLN A 214 -5.59 -35.28 -3.82
N VAL A 215 -4.27 -35.13 -3.79
CA VAL A 215 -3.35 -36.07 -3.18
C VAL A 215 -3.59 -36.19 -1.68
N GLN A 216 -3.66 -35.05 -0.98
CA GLN A 216 -3.91 -35.01 0.46
C GLN A 216 -5.23 -35.69 0.84
N LYS A 217 -6.32 -35.40 0.13
CA LYS A 217 -7.62 -36.04 0.35
C LYS A 217 -7.55 -37.58 0.19
N ALA A 218 -6.79 -38.06 -0.79
CA ALA A 218 -6.60 -39.49 -0.98
C ALA A 218 -5.81 -40.11 0.17
N VAL A 219 -4.74 -39.47 0.62
CA VAL A 219 -3.93 -39.91 1.77
C VAL A 219 -4.77 -39.93 3.06
N GLU A 220 -5.51 -38.84 3.33
CA GLU A 220 -6.39 -38.79 4.51
C GLU A 220 -7.45 -39.89 4.52
N ALA A 221 -8.04 -40.16 3.36
CA ALA A 221 -9.01 -41.26 3.21
C ALA A 221 -8.37 -42.64 3.46
N ALA A 222 -7.15 -42.88 2.96
CA ALA A 222 -6.42 -44.09 3.17
C ALA A 222 -5.99 -44.32 4.64
N LEU A 223 -5.52 -43.26 5.29
CA LEU A 223 -5.19 -43.26 6.72
C LEU A 223 -6.40 -43.58 7.58
N LYS A 224 -7.54 -42.90 7.34
CA LYS A 224 -8.82 -43.18 8.04
C LYS A 224 -9.26 -44.64 7.85
N LYS A 225 -9.14 -45.19 6.63
CA LYS A 225 -9.44 -46.61 6.34
C LYS A 225 -8.52 -47.57 7.10
N ALA A 226 -7.27 -47.13 7.34
CA ALA A 226 -6.32 -47.92 8.12
C ALA A 226 -6.49 -47.78 9.65
N GLY A 227 -7.47 -46.98 10.10
CA GLY A 227 -7.73 -46.72 11.52
C GLY A 227 -6.83 -45.65 12.14
N ILE A 228 -6.07 -44.91 11.33
CA ILE A 228 -5.14 -43.88 11.76
C ILE A 228 -5.80 -42.50 11.59
N ASN A 229 -5.78 -41.69 12.65
CA ASN A 229 -6.25 -40.29 12.55
C ASN A 229 -5.25 -39.43 11.76
N PRO A 230 -5.61 -38.85 10.60
CA PRO A 230 -4.68 -38.07 9.79
C PRO A 230 -4.03 -36.89 10.54
N ALA A 231 -4.75 -36.25 11.45
CA ALA A 231 -4.22 -35.15 12.24
C ALA A 231 -3.11 -35.53 13.24
N HIS A 232 -2.98 -36.84 13.52
CA HIS A 232 -1.91 -37.32 14.40
C HIS A 232 -0.60 -37.59 13.65
N VAL A 233 -0.64 -37.66 12.32
CA VAL A 233 0.47 -38.11 11.46
C VAL A 233 0.72 -37.13 10.29
N ASP A 234 0.25 -35.92 10.38
CA ASP A 234 0.36 -34.89 9.33
C ASP A 234 1.75 -34.23 9.21
N SER A 235 2.58 -34.39 10.25
CA SER A 235 3.97 -33.95 10.28
C SER A 235 4.82 -34.82 11.19
N GLU A 236 6.15 -34.84 10.99
CA GLU A 236 7.06 -35.58 11.86
C GLU A 236 6.97 -35.12 13.32
N ALA A 237 6.87 -33.84 13.55
CA ALA A 237 6.73 -33.26 14.89
C ALA A 237 5.44 -33.74 15.58
N HIS A 238 4.32 -33.82 14.84
CA HIS A 238 3.07 -34.40 15.37
C HIS A 238 3.16 -35.89 15.63
N MET A 239 3.81 -36.66 14.75
CA MET A 239 4.06 -38.08 14.97
C MET A 239 4.83 -38.33 16.27
N GLU A 240 5.96 -37.63 16.47
CA GLU A 240 6.77 -37.73 17.68
C GLU A 240 6.01 -37.33 18.95
N SER A 241 5.33 -36.16 18.91
CA SER A 241 4.54 -35.65 20.03
C SER A 241 3.39 -36.59 20.40
N ASN A 242 2.69 -37.15 19.41
CA ASN A 242 1.54 -38.00 19.64
C ASN A 242 1.95 -39.43 20.07
N MET A 243 3.14 -39.92 19.66
CA MET A 243 3.75 -41.12 20.24
C MET A 243 4.11 -40.90 21.72
N ALA A 244 4.73 -39.80 22.05
CA ALA A 244 5.09 -39.49 23.44
C ALA A 244 3.85 -39.39 24.38
N LYS A 245 2.70 -38.98 23.82
CA LYS A 245 1.41 -38.92 24.54
C LYS A 245 0.67 -40.27 24.58
N GLY A 246 1.18 -41.28 23.87
CA GLY A 246 0.52 -42.59 23.78
C GLY A 246 -0.75 -42.60 22.90
N TRP A 247 -0.94 -41.60 22.04
CA TRP A 247 -2.10 -41.53 21.14
C TRP A 247 -1.93 -42.36 19.87
N ILE A 248 -0.70 -42.63 19.48
CA ILE A 248 -0.31 -43.50 18.37
C ILE A 248 0.90 -44.32 18.77
N THR A 249 1.06 -45.48 18.16
CA THR A 249 2.19 -46.38 18.36
C THR A 249 3.27 -46.20 17.32
N ALA A 250 4.48 -46.72 17.54
CA ALA A 250 5.53 -46.74 16.54
C ALA A 250 5.13 -47.55 15.27
N GLU A 251 4.29 -48.57 15.43
CA GLU A 251 3.73 -49.33 14.33
C GLU A 251 2.75 -48.49 13.50
N ASP A 252 1.90 -47.68 14.16
CA ASP A 252 1.00 -46.74 13.48
C ASP A 252 1.78 -45.71 12.68
N VAL A 253 2.89 -45.19 13.22
CA VAL A 253 3.75 -44.25 12.52
C VAL A 253 4.41 -44.87 11.29
N ALA A 254 4.95 -46.08 11.41
CA ALA A 254 5.56 -46.80 10.28
C ALA A 254 4.53 -47.03 9.17
N LYS A 255 3.36 -47.54 9.53
CA LYS A 255 2.24 -47.75 8.62
C LYS A 255 1.73 -46.47 7.98
N ALA A 256 1.64 -45.39 8.76
CA ALA A 256 1.24 -44.06 8.23
C ALA A 256 2.24 -43.55 7.18
N LYS A 257 3.55 -43.64 7.45
CA LYS A 257 4.60 -43.22 6.50
C LYS A 257 4.52 -44.01 5.19
N GLU A 258 4.30 -45.34 5.26
CA GLU A 258 4.12 -46.21 4.08
C GLU A 258 2.88 -45.79 3.28
N ILE A 259 1.72 -45.60 3.95
CA ILE A 259 0.48 -45.16 3.30
C ILE A 259 0.67 -43.81 2.64
N ILE A 260 1.25 -42.83 3.35
CA ILE A 260 1.50 -41.48 2.84
C ILE A 260 2.36 -41.54 1.57
N ALA A 261 3.48 -42.29 1.60
CA ALA A 261 4.39 -42.39 0.46
C ALA A 261 3.71 -43.07 -0.75
N THR A 262 3.10 -44.25 -0.54
CA THR A 262 2.49 -45.05 -1.60
C THR A 262 1.30 -44.33 -2.22
N VAL A 263 0.33 -43.89 -1.40
CA VAL A 263 -0.89 -43.26 -1.89
C VAL A 263 -0.62 -41.89 -2.53
N SER A 264 0.37 -41.14 -2.02
CA SER A 264 0.78 -39.86 -2.65
C SER A 264 1.32 -40.12 -4.06
N ALA A 265 2.21 -41.11 -4.24
CA ALA A 265 2.80 -41.42 -5.54
C ALA A 265 1.73 -41.92 -6.54
N GLU A 266 0.89 -42.90 -6.11
CA GLU A 266 -0.18 -43.45 -6.94
C GLU A 266 -1.20 -42.39 -7.36
N LYS A 267 -1.61 -41.53 -6.39
CA LYS A 267 -2.59 -40.46 -6.67
C LYS A 267 -2.00 -39.39 -7.58
N ALA A 268 -0.74 -38.96 -7.35
CA ALA A 268 -0.07 -38.01 -8.22
C ALA A 268 0.03 -38.49 -9.67
N ALA A 269 0.29 -39.80 -9.87
CA ALA A 269 0.35 -40.41 -11.21
C ALA A 269 -1.02 -40.55 -11.87
N SER A 270 -2.11 -40.60 -11.09
CA SER A 270 -3.49 -40.83 -11.57
C SER A 270 -4.40 -39.62 -11.45
N LEU A 271 -3.85 -38.41 -11.38
CA LEU A 271 -4.63 -37.16 -11.29
C LEU A 271 -5.49 -36.95 -12.53
N ASN A 272 -6.76 -36.62 -12.31
CA ASN A 272 -7.64 -36.19 -13.40
C ASN A 272 -7.38 -34.72 -13.74
N MET A 273 -6.55 -34.49 -14.75
CA MET A 273 -6.14 -33.12 -15.13
C MET A 273 -7.31 -32.24 -15.56
N ASN A 274 -8.33 -32.78 -16.26
CA ASN A 274 -9.53 -32.01 -16.62
C ASN A 274 -10.27 -31.49 -15.38
N MET A 275 -10.36 -32.31 -14.33
CA MET A 275 -10.99 -31.88 -13.07
C MET A 275 -10.15 -30.79 -12.40
N ILE A 276 -8.82 -30.94 -12.37
CA ILE A 276 -7.89 -29.95 -11.80
C ILE A 276 -7.99 -28.61 -12.52
N GLU A 277 -7.97 -28.61 -13.85
CA GLU A 277 -8.12 -27.42 -14.67
C GLU A 277 -9.46 -26.71 -14.42
N ASN A 278 -10.55 -27.46 -14.28
CA ASN A 278 -11.85 -26.87 -13.96
C ASN A 278 -11.87 -26.23 -12.57
N ILE A 279 -11.23 -26.84 -11.57
CA ILE A 279 -11.08 -26.27 -10.24
C ILE A 279 -10.21 -25.01 -10.31
N ALA A 280 -9.10 -25.05 -11.06
CA ALA A 280 -8.21 -23.89 -11.24
C ALA A 280 -8.93 -22.73 -11.92
N LYS A 281 -9.70 -22.97 -12.97
CA LYS A 281 -10.56 -21.94 -13.60
C LYS A 281 -11.57 -21.34 -12.62
N GLY A 282 -12.17 -22.19 -11.78
CA GLY A 282 -13.07 -21.72 -10.72
C GLY A 282 -12.36 -20.80 -9.71
N ARG A 283 -11.10 -21.07 -9.36
CA ARG A 283 -10.27 -20.25 -8.47
C ARG A 283 -9.87 -18.92 -9.12
N VAL A 284 -9.50 -18.92 -10.40
CA VAL A 284 -9.24 -17.69 -11.16
C VAL A 284 -10.51 -16.82 -11.23
N ASN A 285 -11.68 -17.42 -11.45
CA ASN A 285 -12.95 -16.68 -11.41
C ASN A 285 -13.23 -16.07 -10.02
N LYS A 286 -12.84 -16.76 -8.95
CA LYS A 286 -12.92 -16.23 -7.59
C LYS A 286 -11.95 -15.07 -7.41
N PHE A 287 -10.71 -15.20 -7.88
CA PHE A 287 -9.72 -14.12 -7.88
C PHE A 287 -10.27 -12.86 -8.57
N TYR A 288 -10.88 -12.98 -9.75
CA TYR A 288 -11.52 -11.82 -10.42
C TYR A 288 -12.60 -11.17 -9.58
N LYS A 289 -13.46 -11.97 -8.93
CA LYS A 289 -14.50 -11.44 -8.03
C LYS A 289 -13.95 -10.72 -6.79
N GLU A 290 -12.80 -11.14 -6.29
CA GLU A 290 -12.19 -10.56 -5.10
C GLU A 290 -11.26 -9.39 -5.43
N SER A 291 -10.61 -9.41 -6.60
CA SER A 291 -9.51 -8.50 -6.95
C SER A 291 -9.86 -7.45 -8.01
N CYS A 292 -10.94 -7.62 -8.79
CA CYS A 292 -11.36 -6.63 -9.77
C CYS A 292 -12.48 -5.73 -9.24
N LEU A 293 -12.27 -4.42 -9.24
CA LEU A 293 -13.19 -3.43 -8.64
C LEU A 293 -14.64 -3.63 -9.06
N LEU A 294 -14.90 -3.73 -10.36
CA LEU A 294 -16.27 -3.86 -10.88
C LEU A 294 -16.93 -5.21 -10.56
N ASN A 295 -16.14 -6.23 -10.26
CA ASN A 295 -16.59 -7.58 -9.94
C ASN A 295 -16.75 -7.82 -8.43
N GLN A 296 -16.08 -7.00 -7.60
CA GLN A 296 -16.16 -7.12 -6.13
C GLN A 296 -17.59 -7.00 -5.64
N GLU A 297 -17.88 -7.70 -4.55
CA GLU A 297 -19.09 -7.47 -3.77
C GLU A 297 -19.10 -6.04 -3.24
N PHE A 298 -20.24 -5.36 -3.34
CA PHE A 298 -20.37 -3.99 -2.89
C PHE A 298 -20.36 -3.92 -1.36
N ILE A 299 -19.52 -3.08 -0.78
CA ILE A 299 -19.29 -3.03 0.68
C ILE A 299 -20.54 -2.72 1.50
N GLN A 300 -21.54 -2.03 0.93
CA GLN A 300 -22.78 -1.69 1.63
C GLN A 300 -23.90 -2.72 1.40
N ASP A 301 -23.81 -3.55 0.35
CA ASP A 301 -24.73 -4.63 0.05
C ASP A 301 -24.03 -5.76 -0.71
N SER A 302 -23.63 -6.80 0.00
CA SER A 302 -22.92 -7.96 -0.58
C SER A 302 -23.76 -8.80 -1.56
N LYS A 303 -25.05 -8.52 -1.72
CA LYS A 303 -25.91 -9.20 -2.70
C LYS A 303 -25.71 -8.69 -4.12
N MET A 304 -25.03 -7.56 -4.29
CA MET A 304 -24.74 -6.98 -5.60
C MET A 304 -23.25 -6.71 -5.76
N SER A 305 -22.79 -6.69 -7.00
CA SER A 305 -21.44 -6.24 -7.33
C SER A 305 -21.37 -4.72 -7.43
N VAL A 306 -20.13 -4.17 -7.36
CA VAL A 306 -19.89 -2.75 -7.64
C VAL A 306 -20.48 -2.32 -8.98
N LYS A 307 -20.33 -3.15 -10.03
CA LYS A 307 -20.91 -2.91 -11.35
C LYS A 307 -22.43 -2.79 -11.27
N GLN A 308 -23.11 -3.70 -10.57
CA GLN A 308 -24.57 -3.66 -10.41
C GLN A 308 -25.03 -2.43 -9.63
N TYR A 309 -24.30 -2.03 -8.59
CA TYR A 309 -24.57 -0.79 -7.85
C TYR A 309 -24.52 0.44 -8.74
N LEU A 310 -23.48 0.57 -9.56
CA LEU A 310 -23.35 1.69 -10.49
C LEU A 310 -24.47 1.69 -11.53
N GLN A 311 -24.78 0.53 -12.12
CA GLN A 311 -25.83 0.38 -13.13
C GLN A 311 -27.26 0.55 -12.58
N ALA A 312 -27.46 0.38 -11.28
CA ALA A 312 -28.72 0.69 -10.62
C ALA A 312 -28.98 2.21 -10.54
N ALA A 313 -27.90 3.02 -10.45
CA ALA A 313 -28.01 4.48 -10.49
C ALA A 313 -28.19 5.01 -11.92
N ASP A 314 -27.43 4.49 -12.87
CA ASP A 314 -27.52 4.80 -14.30
C ASP A 314 -26.94 3.62 -15.10
N LYS A 315 -27.68 3.12 -16.12
CA LYS A 315 -27.28 1.94 -16.93
C LYS A 315 -25.88 2.01 -17.53
N ASP A 316 -25.45 3.21 -17.89
CA ASP A 316 -24.17 3.44 -18.57
C ASP A 316 -23.09 3.97 -17.63
N LEU A 317 -23.40 4.12 -16.33
CA LEU A 317 -22.44 4.57 -15.34
C LEU A 317 -21.42 3.47 -15.07
N THR A 318 -20.15 3.83 -15.16
CA THR A 318 -19.04 2.94 -14.81
C THR A 318 -17.84 3.72 -14.27
N ILE A 319 -16.93 3.01 -13.63
CA ILE A 319 -15.61 3.52 -13.25
C ILE A 319 -14.68 3.33 -14.44
N VAL A 320 -13.90 4.36 -14.79
CA VAL A 320 -12.90 4.32 -15.86
C VAL A 320 -11.47 4.22 -15.35
N ASN A 321 -11.21 4.75 -14.14
CA ASN A 321 -9.90 4.68 -13.52
C ASN A 321 -10.03 4.78 -11.99
N PHE A 322 -9.06 4.20 -11.30
CA PHE A 322 -8.90 4.39 -9.85
C PHE A 322 -7.43 4.32 -9.46
N LYS A 323 -7.11 4.96 -8.34
CA LYS A 323 -5.80 4.86 -7.68
C LYS A 323 -6.00 4.68 -6.18
N ARG A 324 -5.10 3.95 -5.56
CA ARG A 324 -5.03 3.75 -4.10
C ARG A 324 -3.58 3.89 -3.66
N PHE A 325 -3.34 4.66 -2.63
CA PHE A 325 -2.05 4.71 -1.96
C PHE A 325 -2.23 4.55 -0.45
N THR A 326 -1.41 3.72 0.17
CA THR A 326 -1.42 3.49 1.61
C THR A 326 0.01 3.39 2.16
N LEU A 327 0.21 3.89 3.38
CA LEU A 327 1.42 3.69 4.17
C LEU A 327 1.33 2.43 5.05
N VAL A 328 0.12 1.94 5.28
CA VAL A 328 -0.10 0.73 6.07
C VAL A 328 0.19 -0.47 5.19
N ALA A 329 1.04 -1.38 5.67
CA ALA A 329 1.25 -2.67 5.01
C ALA A 329 -0.09 -3.41 4.86
N ASP A 330 -0.34 -3.90 3.65
CA ASP A 330 -1.59 -4.59 3.29
C ASP A 330 -1.62 -6.02 3.83
#